data_6693ff9e9ad52bd5303845c30f363a3b
#
_entry.id   6693ff9e9ad52bd5303845c30f363a3b
#
_cell.length_a   1.000
_cell.length_b   1.000
_cell.length_c   1.000
_cell.angle_alpha   90.00
_cell.angle_beta   90.00
_cell.angle_gamma   90.00
#
_symmetry.space_group_name_H-M   'P 1'
#
loop_
_entity.id
_entity.type
_entity.pdbx_description
1 polymer ?
#
loop_
_entity_poly.entity_id
_entity_poly.type
_entity_poly.pdbx_seq_one_letter_code
_entity_poly.pdbx_strand_id
1 'polypeptide(L)'
;MNLSKHFTVAEMTRTSTGLPNVPTGVSLSALTVLCATLLEPVRERFGPVAVHSGYRGPEVNAATPGASRHSQHMLGQAADFHVVGQTLETVFRWIVNESNLQYGQAILEGRAPGKPTWIHLSLGAPYRVGSACQQALVFDGQRYAPYRV
;
A
#
# COMPACT_ATOMS: atom_id res chain seq x y z
N MET A 1 -12.35 -2.99 -15.43
CA MET A 1 -11.30 -3.99 -15.71
C MET A 1 -10.69 -4.47 -14.40
N ASN A 2 -10.54 -5.77 -14.27
CA ASN A 2 -9.95 -6.37 -13.08
C ASN A 2 -8.43 -6.45 -13.22
N LEU A 3 -7.73 -6.11 -12.15
CA LEU A 3 -6.29 -6.32 -12.03
C LEU A 3 -5.98 -7.71 -11.48
N SER A 4 -6.86 -8.21 -10.61
CA SER A 4 -6.78 -9.55 -10.04
C SER A 4 -8.19 -10.01 -9.67
N LYS A 5 -8.32 -11.15 -9.01
CA LYS A 5 -9.62 -11.74 -8.67
C LYS A 5 -10.56 -10.77 -7.95
N HIS A 6 -10.04 -10.01 -6.99
CA HIS A 6 -10.86 -9.13 -6.13
C HIS A 6 -10.56 -7.65 -6.26
N PHE A 7 -9.62 -7.25 -7.11
CA PHE A 7 -9.22 -5.84 -7.22
C PHE A 7 -9.38 -5.33 -8.64
N THR A 8 -9.96 -4.14 -8.76
CA THR A 8 -10.24 -3.50 -10.05
C THR A 8 -9.36 -2.28 -10.27
N VAL A 9 -9.21 -1.88 -11.53
CA VAL A 9 -8.53 -0.63 -11.88
C VAL A 9 -9.23 0.55 -11.20
N ALA A 10 -10.56 0.55 -11.18
CA ALA A 10 -11.33 1.63 -10.57
C ALA A 10 -10.99 1.82 -9.09
N GLU A 11 -10.89 0.71 -8.32
CA GLU A 11 -10.49 0.78 -6.90
C GLU A 11 -9.08 1.32 -6.72
N MET A 12 -8.16 0.84 -7.56
CA MET A 12 -6.73 1.13 -7.41
C MET A 12 -6.34 2.50 -7.97
N THR A 13 -7.26 3.19 -8.63
CA THR A 13 -7.01 4.54 -9.19
C THR A 13 -7.95 5.60 -8.63
N ARG A 14 -8.75 5.25 -7.63
CA ARG A 14 -9.69 6.20 -7.01
C ARG A 14 -8.92 7.30 -6.30
N THR A 15 -9.39 8.54 -6.45
CA THR A 15 -8.82 9.71 -5.78
C THR A 15 -9.94 10.66 -5.37
N SER A 16 -9.76 11.33 -4.23
CA SER A 16 -10.67 12.37 -3.77
C SER A 16 -10.30 13.76 -4.27
N THR A 17 -9.22 13.90 -5.03
CA THR A 17 -8.73 15.20 -5.51
C THR A 17 -9.53 15.76 -6.69
N GLY A 18 -10.28 14.91 -7.40
CA GLY A 18 -10.96 15.29 -8.64
C GLY A 18 -10.04 15.45 -9.84
N LEU A 19 -8.76 15.19 -9.68
CA LEU A 19 -7.76 15.29 -10.75
C LEU A 19 -7.68 13.99 -11.56
N PRO A 20 -7.22 14.07 -12.83
CA PRO A 20 -6.99 12.87 -13.63
C PRO A 20 -5.99 11.93 -12.93
N ASN A 21 -6.29 10.62 -12.96
CA ASN A 21 -5.46 9.62 -12.32
C ASN A 21 -5.43 8.32 -13.13
N VAL A 22 -4.97 8.44 -14.37
CA VAL A 22 -4.92 7.33 -15.32
C VAL A 22 -3.50 6.75 -15.33
N PRO A 23 -3.32 5.47 -14.97
CA PRO A 23 -1.99 4.87 -14.95
C PRO A 23 -1.45 4.65 -16.36
N THR A 24 -0.12 4.73 -16.48
CA THR A 24 0.60 4.32 -17.69
C THR A 24 0.59 2.80 -17.81
N GLY A 25 1.05 2.27 -18.96
CA GLY A 25 1.19 0.82 -19.11
C GLY A 25 2.13 0.19 -18.10
N VAL A 26 3.23 0.87 -17.77
CA VAL A 26 4.19 0.41 -16.77
C VAL A 26 3.56 0.39 -15.37
N SER A 27 2.87 1.47 -14.99
CA SER A 27 2.19 1.55 -13.70
C SER A 27 1.05 0.54 -13.58
N LEU A 28 0.32 0.32 -14.66
CA LEU A 28 -0.76 -0.65 -14.69
C LEU A 28 -0.24 -2.07 -14.50
N SER A 29 0.89 -2.41 -15.11
CA SER A 29 1.56 -3.70 -14.92
C SER A 29 2.01 -3.88 -13.46
N ALA A 30 2.58 -2.84 -12.86
CA ALA A 30 2.98 -2.88 -11.45
C ALA A 30 1.77 -3.06 -10.53
N LEU A 31 0.66 -2.36 -10.78
CA LEU A 31 -0.58 -2.53 -10.03
C LEU A 31 -1.09 -3.97 -10.09
N THR A 32 -1.01 -4.59 -11.25
CA THR A 32 -1.41 -5.99 -11.42
C THR A 32 -0.59 -6.91 -10.52
N VAL A 33 0.73 -6.72 -10.50
CA VAL A 33 1.62 -7.50 -9.63
C VAL A 33 1.34 -7.22 -8.16
N LEU A 34 1.17 -5.95 -7.80
CA LEU A 34 0.85 -5.55 -6.42
C LEU A 34 -0.42 -6.24 -5.92
N CYS A 35 -1.48 -6.21 -6.71
CA CYS A 35 -2.74 -6.84 -6.35
C CYS A 35 -2.59 -8.37 -6.22
N ALA A 36 -1.98 -9.01 -7.22
CA ALA A 36 -1.87 -10.46 -7.25
C ALA A 36 -0.96 -11.01 -6.14
N THR A 37 0.15 -10.33 -5.85
CA THR A 37 1.19 -10.88 -4.96
C THR A 37 1.10 -10.39 -3.53
N LEU A 38 0.50 -9.23 -3.27
CA LEU A 38 0.42 -8.66 -1.93
C LEU A 38 -1.01 -8.51 -1.42
N LEU A 39 -1.90 -7.92 -2.20
CA LEU A 39 -3.26 -7.64 -1.73
C LEU A 39 -4.17 -8.87 -1.74
N GLU A 40 -4.09 -9.72 -2.76
CA GLU A 40 -4.90 -10.94 -2.80
C GLU A 40 -4.62 -11.88 -1.63
N PRO A 41 -3.35 -12.14 -1.23
CA PRO A 41 -3.09 -12.94 -0.03
C PRO A 41 -3.71 -12.36 1.25
N VAL A 42 -3.68 -11.05 1.42
CA VAL A 42 -4.32 -10.37 2.55
C VAL A 42 -5.84 -10.57 2.47
N ARG A 43 -6.42 -10.38 1.29
CA ARG A 43 -7.85 -10.58 1.02
C ARG A 43 -8.28 -12.02 1.33
N GLU A 44 -7.47 -12.99 0.91
CA GLU A 44 -7.75 -14.40 1.14
C GLU A 44 -7.69 -14.75 2.63
N ARG A 45 -6.74 -14.18 3.36
CA ARG A 45 -6.56 -14.47 4.79
C ARG A 45 -7.64 -13.82 5.65
N PHE A 46 -8.06 -12.60 5.35
CA PHE A 46 -8.87 -11.79 6.27
C PHE A 46 -10.25 -11.38 5.74
N GLY A 47 -10.47 -11.41 4.44
CA GLY A 47 -11.71 -10.93 3.85
C GLY A 47 -11.57 -9.57 3.16
N PRO A 48 -12.67 -8.85 2.94
CA PRO A 48 -12.67 -7.64 2.11
C PRO A 48 -11.66 -6.60 2.53
N VAL A 49 -10.89 -6.12 1.54
CA VAL A 49 -9.87 -5.08 1.70
C VAL A 49 -10.42 -3.76 1.16
N ALA A 50 -10.38 -2.71 1.97
CA ALA A 50 -10.77 -1.36 1.57
C ALA A 50 -9.52 -0.56 1.22
N VAL A 51 -9.36 -0.22 -0.05
CA VAL A 51 -8.20 0.54 -0.54
C VAL A 51 -8.46 2.03 -0.37
N HIS A 52 -7.58 2.71 0.35
CA HIS A 52 -7.61 4.17 0.53
C HIS A 52 -6.91 4.89 -0.60
N SER A 53 -5.77 4.34 -1.06
CA SER A 53 -4.98 4.91 -2.14
C SER A 53 -4.15 3.81 -2.80
N GLY A 54 -4.29 3.66 -4.09
CA GLY A 54 -3.44 2.80 -4.91
C GLY A 54 -2.49 3.64 -5.74
N TYR A 55 -2.71 3.67 -7.05
CA TYR A 55 -1.94 4.54 -7.95
C TYR A 55 -2.24 6.01 -7.70
N ARG A 56 -1.19 6.81 -7.66
CA ARG A 56 -1.27 8.28 -7.65
C ARG A 56 -0.41 8.82 -8.78
N GLY A 57 -1.02 9.31 -9.84
CA GLY A 57 -0.31 9.99 -10.91
C GLY A 57 0.38 11.26 -10.38
N PRO A 58 1.25 11.90 -11.19
CA PRO A 58 2.01 13.05 -10.74
C PRO A 58 1.15 14.19 -10.17
N GLU A 59 0.03 14.49 -10.81
CA GLU A 59 -0.87 15.56 -10.37
C GLU A 59 -1.54 15.23 -9.04
N VAL A 60 -2.04 14.01 -8.90
CA VAL A 60 -2.68 13.53 -7.66
C VAL A 60 -1.66 13.48 -6.53
N ASN A 61 -0.45 12.98 -6.80
CA ASN A 61 0.60 12.91 -5.78
C ASN A 61 1.01 14.31 -5.31
N ALA A 62 1.14 15.26 -6.23
CA ALA A 62 1.46 16.65 -5.88
C ALA A 62 0.37 17.29 -5.02
N ALA A 63 -0.89 16.91 -5.22
CA ALA A 63 -2.03 17.41 -4.46
C ALA A 63 -2.26 16.64 -3.14
N THR A 64 -1.49 15.59 -2.86
CA THR A 64 -1.64 14.78 -1.66
C THR A 64 -0.74 15.31 -0.54
N PRO A 65 -1.31 15.80 0.57
CA PRO A 65 -0.50 16.34 1.67
C PRO A 65 0.47 15.29 2.22
N GLY A 66 1.74 15.67 2.40
CA GLY A 66 2.76 14.81 2.97
C GLY A 66 3.30 13.72 2.04
N ALA A 67 2.84 13.66 0.79
CA ALA A 67 3.31 12.65 -0.15
C ALA A 67 4.76 12.94 -0.58
N SER A 68 5.57 11.88 -0.63
CA SER A 68 6.93 11.96 -1.14
C SER A 68 6.92 12.22 -2.65
N ARG A 69 7.89 12.99 -3.14
CA ARG A 69 8.11 13.22 -4.57
C ARG A 69 8.57 11.94 -5.29
N HIS A 70 9.04 10.94 -4.55
CA HIS A 70 9.53 9.66 -5.07
C HIS A 70 8.68 8.49 -4.56
N SER A 71 7.39 8.73 -4.35
CA SER A 71 6.47 7.73 -3.83
C SER A 71 6.31 6.55 -4.77
N GLN A 72 6.32 5.33 -4.23
CA GLN A 72 6.00 4.13 -5.00
C GLN A 72 4.53 4.11 -5.48
N HIS A 73 3.64 4.90 -4.86
CA HIS A 73 2.28 5.09 -5.37
C HIS A 73 2.27 5.65 -6.80
N MET A 74 3.24 6.49 -7.15
CA MET A 74 3.34 7.07 -8.50
C MET A 74 3.73 6.05 -9.56
N LEU A 75 4.27 4.93 -9.14
CA LEU A 75 4.73 3.86 -10.04
C LEU A 75 3.78 2.67 -10.08
N GLY A 76 2.65 2.76 -9.37
CA GLY A 76 1.72 1.64 -9.24
C GLY A 76 2.23 0.52 -8.34
N GLN A 77 3.18 0.81 -7.47
CA GLN A 77 3.88 -0.18 -6.65
C GLN A 77 3.47 -0.19 -5.19
N ALA A 78 2.49 0.60 -4.79
CA ALA A 78 2.08 0.70 -3.40
C ALA A 78 0.57 0.89 -3.26
N ALA A 79 0.05 0.45 -2.11
CA ALA A 79 -1.33 0.69 -1.72
C ALA A 79 -1.41 0.99 -0.23
N ASP A 80 -2.32 1.89 0.12
CA ASP A 80 -2.74 2.15 1.49
C ASP A 80 -4.13 1.55 1.67
N PHE A 81 -4.34 0.76 2.70
CA PHE A 81 -5.57 0.02 2.89
C PHE A 81 -5.86 -0.33 4.34
N HIS A 82 -7.09 -0.76 4.60
CA HIS A 82 -7.44 -1.50 5.80
C HIS A 82 -8.29 -2.72 5.42
N VAL A 83 -8.44 -3.66 6.33
CA VAL A 83 -9.30 -4.83 6.13
C VAL A 83 -10.58 -4.63 6.94
N VAL A 84 -11.72 -4.80 6.27
CA VAL A 84 -13.02 -4.60 6.89
C VAL A 84 -13.21 -5.61 8.04
N GLY A 85 -13.57 -5.11 9.21
CA GLY A 85 -13.83 -5.96 10.39
C GLY A 85 -12.59 -6.45 11.13
N GLN A 86 -11.38 -6.04 10.71
CA GLN A 86 -10.14 -6.42 11.37
C GLN A 86 -9.43 -5.18 11.94
N THR A 87 -8.70 -5.36 13.04
CA THR A 87 -7.82 -4.30 13.51
C THR A 87 -6.60 -4.19 12.59
N LEU A 88 -6.09 -2.99 12.42
CA LEU A 88 -4.89 -2.77 11.61
C LEU A 88 -3.70 -3.57 12.15
N GLU A 89 -3.54 -3.62 13.46
CA GLU A 89 -2.43 -4.35 14.08
C GLU A 89 -2.50 -5.86 13.84
N THR A 90 -3.68 -6.45 13.86
CA THR A 90 -3.85 -7.88 13.58
C THR A 90 -3.38 -8.20 12.16
N VAL A 91 -3.81 -7.39 11.19
CA VAL A 91 -3.42 -7.57 9.78
C VAL A 91 -1.92 -7.32 9.59
N PHE A 92 -1.42 -6.23 10.17
CA PHE A 92 -0.01 -5.85 10.04
C PHE A 92 0.92 -6.91 10.64
N ARG A 93 0.58 -7.40 11.82
CA ARG A 93 1.37 -8.48 12.47
C ARG A 93 1.43 -9.73 11.61
N TRP A 94 0.31 -10.11 11.01
CA TRP A 94 0.30 -11.25 10.10
C TRP A 94 1.22 -11.03 8.91
N ILE A 95 1.14 -9.85 8.28
CA ILE A 95 1.99 -9.51 7.13
C ILE A 95 3.47 -9.64 7.50
N VAL A 96 3.87 -9.07 8.63
CA VAL A 96 5.27 -8.95 9.02
C VAL A 96 5.83 -10.25 9.60
N ASN A 97 5.06 -10.92 10.46
CA ASN A 97 5.59 -12.03 11.26
C ASN A 97 5.15 -13.42 10.80
N GLU A 98 4.06 -13.54 10.06
CA GLU A 98 3.49 -14.85 9.76
C GLU A 98 3.37 -15.14 8.27
N SER A 99 3.27 -14.12 7.43
CA SER A 99 3.14 -14.29 5.98
C SER A 99 4.50 -14.51 5.32
N ASN A 100 4.45 -15.02 4.09
CA ASN A 100 5.63 -15.15 3.24
C ASN A 100 5.67 -14.06 2.16
N LEU A 101 4.97 -12.95 2.38
CA LEU A 101 4.87 -11.89 1.41
C LEU A 101 6.23 -11.19 1.21
N GLN A 102 6.58 -10.99 -0.06
CA GLN A 102 7.82 -10.33 -0.44
C GLN A 102 7.52 -8.85 -0.71
N TYR A 103 7.46 -8.05 0.35
CA TYR A 103 7.16 -6.64 0.26
C TYR A 103 8.44 -5.78 0.30
N GLY A 104 8.35 -4.56 -0.18
CA GLY A 104 9.40 -3.55 0.00
C GLY A 104 9.26 -2.91 1.36
N GLN A 105 8.19 -2.16 1.56
CA GLN A 105 7.84 -1.57 2.85
C GLN A 105 6.46 -2.01 3.29
N ALA A 106 6.32 -2.31 4.58
CA ALA A 106 5.04 -2.45 5.26
C ALA A 106 5.05 -1.41 6.38
N ILE A 107 4.12 -0.46 6.33
CA ILE A 107 4.09 0.66 7.28
C ILE A 107 2.72 0.74 7.93
N LEU A 108 2.71 0.69 9.25
CA LEU A 108 1.51 0.96 10.02
C LEU A 108 1.46 2.48 10.20
N GLU A 109 0.67 3.15 9.36
CA GLU A 109 0.65 4.61 9.27
C GLU A 109 -0.48 5.22 10.08
N GLY A 110 -0.16 6.30 10.78
CA GLY A 110 -1.12 7.10 11.51
C GLY A 110 -0.78 8.57 11.48
N ARG A 111 -1.66 9.38 12.06
CA ARG A 111 -1.49 10.83 12.18
C ARG A 111 -1.04 11.23 13.58
N ALA A 112 -1.06 10.30 14.52
CA ALA A 112 -0.64 10.50 15.90
C ALA A 112 -0.10 9.19 16.47
N PRO A 113 0.80 9.23 17.47
CA PRO A 113 1.34 8.04 18.10
C PRO A 113 0.23 7.13 18.64
N GLY A 114 0.35 5.83 18.38
CA GLY A 114 -0.60 4.83 18.84
C GLY A 114 -1.98 4.84 18.16
N LYS A 115 -2.15 5.65 17.11
CA LYS A 115 -3.43 5.80 16.39
C LYS A 115 -3.24 5.56 14.90
N PRO A 116 -2.97 4.31 14.47
CA PRO A 116 -2.82 4.00 13.06
C PRO A 116 -4.14 4.19 12.30
N THR A 117 -4.03 4.60 11.04
CA THR A 117 -5.17 4.88 10.17
C THR A 117 -5.28 3.87 9.03
N TRP A 118 -4.15 3.43 8.50
CA TRP A 118 -4.10 2.43 7.43
C TRP A 118 -2.75 1.72 7.41
N ILE A 119 -2.68 0.69 6.57
CA ILE A 119 -1.43 -0.02 6.27
C ILE A 119 -0.97 0.41 4.90
N HIS A 120 0.30 0.82 4.81
CA HIS A 120 0.99 1.03 3.54
C HIS A 120 1.77 -0.25 3.21
N LEU A 121 1.60 -0.76 2.00
CA LEU A 121 2.28 -1.96 1.55
C LEU A 121 2.79 -1.75 0.12
N SER A 122 4.07 -2.00 -0.10
CA SER A 122 4.69 -1.77 -1.42
C SER A 122 5.45 -2.98 -1.90
N LEU A 123 5.66 -3.03 -3.23
CA LEU A 123 6.38 -4.11 -3.89
C LEU A 123 7.86 -4.12 -3.49
N GLY A 124 8.39 -5.32 -3.27
CA GLY A 124 9.81 -5.58 -3.04
C GLY A 124 10.56 -5.82 -4.33
N ALA A 125 11.53 -6.71 -4.31
CA ALA A 125 12.32 -7.03 -5.49
C ALA A 125 11.43 -7.55 -6.64
N PRO A 126 11.71 -7.20 -7.89
CA PRO A 126 12.80 -6.36 -8.37
C PRO A 126 12.52 -4.83 -8.32
N TYR A 127 11.37 -4.41 -7.80
CA TYR A 127 10.97 -2.99 -7.76
C TYR A 127 11.75 -2.19 -6.70
N ARG A 128 12.18 -2.85 -5.63
CA ARG A 128 13.11 -2.32 -4.65
C ARG A 128 14.16 -3.38 -4.34
N VAL A 129 15.35 -2.97 -3.92
CA VAL A 129 16.48 -3.87 -3.71
C VAL A 129 17.18 -3.61 -2.38
N GLY A 130 17.91 -4.62 -1.90
CA GLY A 130 18.77 -4.52 -0.74
C GLY A 130 17.99 -4.21 0.55
N SER A 131 18.56 -3.36 1.39
CA SER A 131 17.98 -2.99 2.68
C SER A 131 16.66 -2.22 2.58
N ALA A 132 16.26 -1.80 1.36
CA ALA A 132 14.97 -1.17 1.15
C ALA A 132 13.83 -2.17 1.05
N CYS A 133 14.11 -3.49 1.12
CA CYS A 133 13.11 -4.56 1.10
C CYS A 133 12.83 -5.07 2.50
N GLN A 134 11.64 -5.60 2.70
CA GLN A 134 11.19 -6.19 3.97
C GLN A 134 11.32 -5.24 5.16
N GLN A 135 11.12 -3.94 4.91
CA GLN A 135 11.12 -2.94 5.98
C GLN A 135 9.75 -2.85 6.62
N ALA A 136 9.68 -3.19 7.90
CA ALA A 136 8.45 -3.04 8.68
C ALA A 136 8.57 -1.84 9.61
N LEU A 137 7.74 -0.83 9.39
CA LEU A 137 7.84 0.46 10.06
C LEU A 137 6.51 0.88 10.67
N VAL A 138 6.59 1.79 11.63
CA VAL A 138 5.44 2.53 12.15
C VAL A 138 5.67 4.01 11.86
N PHE A 139 4.65 4.69 11.37
CA PHE A 139 4.68 6.14 11.15
C PHE A 139 3.61 6.80 12.01
N ASP A 140 4.01 7.76 12.86
CA ASP A 140 3.12 8.40 13.82
C ASP A 140 2.58 9.77 13.37
N GLY A 141 2.79 10.10 12.10
CA GLY A 141 2.44 11.42 11.55
C GLY A 141 3.62 12.36 11.48
N GLN A 142 4.73 12.05 12.13
CA GLN A 142 5.95 12.85 12.14
C GLN A 142 7.20 12.02 11.89
N ARG A 143 7.30 10.82 12.48
CA ARG A 143 8.50 9.99 12.46
C ARG A 143 8.20 8.57 12.06
N TYR A 144 9.18 7.95 11.39
CA TYR A 144 9.21 6.51 11.16
C TYR A 144 10.03 5.84 12.25
N ALA A 145 9.58 4.69 12.71
CA ALA A 145 10.32 3.84 13.63
C ALA A 145 10.17 2.38 13.21
N PRO A 146 11.17 1.50 13.48
CA PRO A 146 11.01 0.08 13.21
C PRO A 146 9.82 -0.48 13.99
N TYR A 147 9.04 -1.34 13.33
CA TYR A 147 7.96 -2.06 14.00
C TYR A 147 8.57 -3.16 14.88
N ARG A 148 8.17 -3.19 16.14
CA ARG A 148 8.61 -4.20 17.10
C ARG A 148 7.39 -4.89 17.68
N VAL A 149 7.43 -6.19 17.69
CA VAL A 149 6.36 -7.02 18.27
C VAL A 149 6.62 -7.23 19.74
#